data_024cdf6239e893534663d144b6918ca7
#
_entry.id   024cdf6239e893534663d144b6918ca7
#
_cell.length_a   1.000
_cell.length_b   1.000
_cell.length_c   1.000
_cell.angle_alpha   90.00
_cell.angle_beta   90.00
_cell.angle_gamma   90.00
#
_symmetry.space_group_name_H-M   'P 1'
#
loop_
_entity.id
_entity.type
_entity.pdbx_description
1 polymer ?
#
loop_
_entity_poly.entity_id
_entity_poly.type
_entity_poly.pdbx_seq_one_letter_code
_entity_poly.pdbx_strand_id
1 'polypeptide(L)'
;MRGSRIALVALAALGLAAAAPAGGTGAPDPPSVVLVTRDCASLDVVCPAYARAARRTGTRARIVSPDPREDITATFALLARQGHDLVIGDPALAPQLADAAAQNPQARFAVIDMPLALGSPRPPNVAIIEVRPRDAAYLAGWLAGRMERLRRGPDAVGAVGGYPIPPVDEFIVPFRAGALRATHGARVITGYSRSFTDPTACKVLAERQVAQGAGVLLDAAGGCGPGTLDVARRAGIWAVGVDRDRSGLGPHILTSVVKRYDRAFALLMRQARNDKLPAGRGMVVGLRQGGVELGRISPRVPGRVLRELAAVRRDVVAGRIKVPGAPPG
;
A
#
# COMPACT_ATOMS: atom_id res chain seq x y z
N MET A 1 -70.21 66.12 -28.74
CA MET A 1 -68.88 66.35 -28.17
C MET A 1 -68.22 65.03 -27.99
N ARG A 2 -67.11 64.89 -28.69
CA ARG A 2 -66.01 63.91 -28.62
C ARG A 2 -66.31 62.44 -28.32
N GLY A 3 -66.30 61.69 -29.37
CA GLY A 3 -66.31 60.22 -29.38
C GLY A 3 -64.97 59.62 -28.95
N SER A 4 -65.01 58.47 -28.29
CA SER A 4 -63.86 57.69 -28.01
C SER A 4 -63.94 56.35 -28.81
N ARG A 5 -62.95 56.21 -29.71
CA ARG A 5 -62.80 55.02 -30.55
C ARG A 5 -62.11 53.93 -29.73
N ILE A 6 -62.73 52.79 -29.60
CA ILE A 6 -62.14 51.59 -29.02
C ILE A 6 -61.42 50.84 -30.14
N ALA A 7 -60.12 50.78 -30.05
CA ALA A 7 -59.28 49.96 -30.96
C ALA A 7 -59.25 48.50 -30.47
N LEU A 8 -59.67 47.55 -31.30
CA LEU A 8 -59.51 46.13 -31.10
C LEU A 8 -58.05 45.79 -31.33
N VAL A 9 -57.36 45.28 -30.32
CA VAL A 9 -56.04 44.65 -30.42
C VAL A 9 -56.22 43.18 -30.62
N ALA A 10 -55.81 42.65 -31.78
CA ALA A 10 -55.78 41.22 -32.04
C ALA A 10 -54.55 40.60 -31.30
N LEU A 11 -54.81 39.66 -30.37
CA LEU A 11 -53.77 38.85 -29.77
C LEU A 11 -53.35 37.78 -30.77
N ALA A 12 -52.16 37.89 -31.31
CA ALA A 12 -51.47 36.79 -32.00
C ALA A 12 -50.91 35.82 -30.95
N ALA A 13 -51.47 34.59 -30.94
CA ALA A 13 -50.92 33.50 -30.11
C ALA A 13 -49.61 33.03 -30.73
N LEU A 14 -48.46 33.42 -30.13
CA LEU A 14 -47.19 32.79 -30.42
C LEU A 14 -47.16 31.40 -29.68
N GLY A 15 -47.19 30.33 -30.45
CA GLY A 15 -46.90 28.99 -29.95
C GLY A 15 -45.47 28.88 -29.50
N LEU A 16 -45.22 28.83 -28.18
CA LEU A 16 -43.97 28.40 -27.65
C LEU A 16 -43.81 26.89 -27.91
N ALA A 17 -43.04 26.53 -28.93
CA ALA A 17 -42.49 25.18 -29.04
C ALA A 17 -41.53 24.95 -27.84
N ALA A 18 -41.94 24.14 -26.88
CA ALA A 18 -41.06 23.67 -25.83
C ALA A 18 -39.98 22.80 -26.47
N ALA A 19 -38.78 23.33 -26.60
CA ALA A 19 -37.61 22.55 -26.94
C ALA A 19 -37.37 21.55 -25.79
N ALA A 20 -37.57 20.29 -26.08
CA ALA A 20 -37.14 19.21 -25.20
C ALA A 20 -35.62 19.35 -24.90
N PRO A 21 -35.15 19.22 -23.67
CA PRO A 21 -33.74 19.26 -23.42
C PRO A 21 -33.11 18.07 -24.17
N ALA A 22 -32.21 18.38 -25.08
CA ALA A 22 -31.36 17.38 -25.71
C ALA A 22 -30.67 16.59 -24.57
N GLY A 23 -31.07 15.33 -24.39
CA GLY A 23 -30.44 14.42 -23.49
C GLY A 23 -28.98 14.22 -23.93
N GLY A 24 -28.11 15.06 -23.40
CA GLY A 24 -26.67 14.84 -23.49
C GLY A 24 -26.36 13.54 -22.79
N THR A 25 -25.97 12.50 -23.52
CA THR A 25 -25.29 11.33 -23.00
C THR A 25 -23.88 11.74 -22.57
N GLY A 26 -23.80 12.64 -21.60
CA GLY A 26 -22.54 12.99 -20.95
C GLY A 26 -22.00 11.73 -20.28
N ALA A 27 -20.72 11.44 -20.54
CA ALA A 27 -20.03 10.40 -19.77
C ALA A 27 -20.28 10.68 -18.27
N PRO A 28 -20.55 9.64 -17.46
CA PRO A 28 -20.80 9.82 -16.03
C PRO A 28 -19.63 10.59 -15.40
N ASP A 29 -19.96 11.49 -14.51
CA ASP A 29 -18.96 12.28 -13.80
C ASP A 29 -17.88 11.37 -13.17
N PRO A 30 -16.59 11.77 -13.26
CA PRO A 30 -15.52 10.97 -12.67
C PRO A 30 -15.73 10.86 -11.15
N PRO A 31 -15.52 9.65 -10.56
CA PRO A 31 -15.73 9.45 -9.14
C PRO A 31 -14.85 10.37 -8.32
N SER A 32 -15.39 10.87 -7.22
CA SER A 32 -14.71 11.71 -6.23
C SER A 32 -14.23 10.87 -5.06
N VAL A 33 -12.92 10.79 -4.88
CA VAL A 33 -12.30 9.99 -3.81
C VAL A 33 -11.39 10.87 -2.97
N VAL A 34 -11.45 10.73 -1.66
CA VAL A 34 -10.62 11.49 -0.72
C VAL A 34 -9.77 10.53 0.10
N LEU A 35 -8.46 10.81 0.19
CA LEU A 35 -7.55 10.17 1.13
C LEU A 35 -7.34 11.11 2.34
N VAL A 36 -7.61 10.63 3.53
CA VAL A 36 -7.31 11.32 4.79
C VAL A 36 -6.10 10.67 5.43
N THR A 37 -5.06 11.45 5.67
CA THR A 37 -3.82 10.99 6.31
C THR A 37 -3.19 12.13 7.08
N ARG A 38 -2.53 11.83 8.20
CA ARG A 38 -1.90 12.86 9.03
C ARG A 38 -0.72 13.52 8.37
N ASP A 39 0.07 12.77 7.61
CA ASP A 39 1.30 13.29 7.03
C ASP A 39 1.72 12.50 5.78
N CYS A 40 1.68 13.18 4.64
CA CYS A 40 2.19 12.64 3.38
C CYS A 40 3.72 12.55 3.32
N ALA A 41 4.44 13.30 4.14
CA ALA A 41 5.90 13.26 4.15
C ALA A 41 6.41 12.00 4.84
N SER A 42 5.78 11.58 5.95
CA SER A 42 6.10 10.30 6.60
C SER A 42 5.60 9.08 5.79
N LEU A 43 4.56 9.29 4.94
CA LEU A 43 4.01 8.29 4.03
C LEU A 43 4.51 8.51 2.60
N ASP A 44 5.81 8.67 2.40
CA ASP A 44 6.47 9.03 1.14
C ASP A 44 6.15 8.10 -0.05
N VAL A 45 5.57 6.93 0.21
CA VAL A 45 5.13 5.95 -0.81
C VAL A 45 3.63 6.06 -1.10
N VAL A 46 2.82 6.35 -0.09
CA VAL A 46 1.34 6.25 -0.14
C VAL A 46 0.73 7.39 -0.93
N CYS A 47 1.04 8.64 -0.58
CA CYS A 47 0.47 9.81 -1.24
C CYS A 47 0.83 9.93 -2.73
N PRO A 48 2.10 9.73 -3.15
CA PRO A 48 2.42 9.69 -4.58
C PRO A 48 1.75 8.53 -5.32
N ALA A 49 1.56 7.37 -4.67
CA ALA A 49 0.87 6.23 -5.26
C ALA A 49 -0.62 6.51 -5.45
N TYR A 50 -1.27 7.18 -4.48
CA TYR A 50 -2.65 7.64 -4.59
C TYR A 50 -2.85 8.58 -5.77
N ALA A 51 -1.99 9.60 -5.91
CA ALA A 51 -2.05 10.53 -7.03
C ALA A 51 -1.83 9.84 -8.40
N ARG A 52 -0.91 8.86 -8.48
CA ARG A 52 -0.73 8.05 -9.71
C ARG A 52 -1.96 7.21 -10.03
N ALA A 53 -2.57 6.60 -9.03
CA ALA A 53 -3.80 5.82 -9.19
C ALA A 53 -4.94 6.67 -9.73
N ALA A 54 -5.13 7.86 -9.18
CA ALA A 54 -6.16 8.81 -9.60
C ALA A 54 -6.03 9.19 -11.07
N ARG A 55 -4.81 9.57 -11.50
CA ARG A 55 -4.54 9.87 -12.93
C ARG A 55 -4.86 8.68 -13.84
N ARG A 56 -4.49 7.46 -13.43
CA ARG A 56 -4.71 6.24 -14.23
C ARG A 56 -6.18 5.83 -14.33
N THR A 57 -6.98 6.19 -13.36
CA THR A 57 -8.41 5.82 -13.29
C THR A 57 -9.35 6.95 -13.70
N GLY A 58 -8.82 8.15 -13.98
CA GLY A 58 -9.63 9.33 -14.24
C GLY A 58 -10.51 9.72 -13.04
N THR A 59 -10.00 9.55 -11.81
CA THR A 59 -10.71 9.84 -10.56
C THR A 59 -10.40 11.26 -10.10
N ARG A 60 -11.43 12.00 -9.66
CA ARG A 60 -11.23 13.26 -8.92
C ARG A 60 -10.73 12.91 -7.52
N ALA A 61 -9.45 13.14 -7.29
CA ALA A 61 -8.78 12.73 -6.08
C ALA A 61 -8.31 13.93 -5.26
N ARG A 62 -8.58 13.90 -3.98
CA ARG A 62 -8.14 14.90 -3.00
C ARG A 62 -7.40 14.20 -1.86
N ILE A 63 -6.38 14.86 -1.32
CA ILE A 63 -5.73 14.44 -0.06
C ILE A 63 -6.05 15.50 0.98
N VAL A 64 -6.45 15.06 2.15
CA VAL A 64 -6.74 15.88 3.33
C VAL A 64 -5.79 15.45 4.44
N SER A 65 -5.02 16.40 4.97
CA SER A 65 -4.18 16.19 6.15
C SER A 65 -4.72 17.08 7.26
N PRO A 66 -5.53 16.53 8.19
CA PRO A 66 -6.08 17.30 9.29
C PRO A 66 -4.97 17.80 10.22
N ASP A 67 -5.17 18.98 10.81
CA ASP A 67 -4.30 19.42 11.91
C ASP A 67 -4.36 18.39 13.06
N PRO A 68 -3.24 18.11 13.75
CA PRO A 68 -3.24 17.19 14.90
C PRO A 68 -4.20 17.57 16.02
N ARG A 69 -4.64 18.84 16.08
CA ARG A 69 -5.59 19.36 17.06
C ARG A 69 -7.05 19.24 16.61
N GLU A 70 -7.30 18.95 15.33
CA GLU A 70 -8.65 18.78 14.80
C GLU A 70 -9.25 17.44 15.22
N ASP A 71 -10.59 17.44 15.37
CA ASP A 71 -11.35 16.20 15.52
C ASP A 71 -11.38 15.46 14.17
N ILE A 72 -10.59 14.39 14.10
CA ILE A 72 -10.45 13.56 12.91
C ILE A 72 -11.76 12.83 12.59
N THR A 73 -12.52 12.43 13.61
CA THR A 73 -13.84 11.81 13.40
C THR A 73 -14.78 12.80 12.71
N ALA A 74 -14.80 14.06 13.19
CA ALA A 74 -15.58 15.12 12.55
C ALA A 74 -15.13 15.40 11.11
N THR A 75 -13.81 15.34 10.82
CA THR A 75 -13.28 15.48 9.48
C THR A 75 -13.80 14.39 8.54
N PHE A 76 -13.76 13.12 8.95
CA PHE A 76 -14.32 12.00 8.17
C PHE A 76 -15.84 12.17 7.97
N ALA A 77 -16.58 12.55 9.00
CA ALA A 77 -18.02 12.78 8.93
C ALA A 77 -18.38 13.95 7.99
N LEU A 78 -17.59 15.02 7.99
CA LEU A 78 -17.76 16.15 7.06
C LEU A 78 -17.57 15.70 5.62
N LEU A 79 -16.49 14.96 5.30
CA LEU A 79 -16.22 14.45 3.97
C LEU A 79 -17.32 13.49 3.49
N ALA A 80 -17.85 12.65 4.40
CA ALA A 80 -19.00 11.79 4.10
C ALA A 80 -20.24 12.60 3.67
N ARG A 81 -20.54 13.67 4.39
CA ARG A 81 -21.68 14.58 4.08
C ARG A 81 -21.47 15.40 2.81
N GLN A 82 -20.23 15.60 2.38
CA GLN A 82 -19.91 16.28 1.11
C GLN A 82 -20.20 15.41 -0.13
N GLY A 83 -20.62 14.16 0.05
CA GLY A 83 -21.05 13.28 -1.04
C GLY A 83 -19.91 12.73 -1.89
N HIS A 84 -18.73 12.54 -1.31
CA HIS A 84 -17.66 11.84 -1.99
C HIS A 84 -18.00 10.34 -2.19
N ASP A 85 -17.65 9.79 -3.34
CA ASP A 85 -17.92 8.38 -3.66
C ASP A 85 -17.17 7.40 -2.75
N LEU A 86 -16.02 7.82 -2.19
CA LEU A 86 -15.24 7.05 -1.24
C LEU A 86 -14.33 7.95 -0.39
N VAL A 87 -14.32 7.72 0.90
CA VAL A 87 -13.38 8.34 1.85
C VAL A 87 -12.42 7.27 2.38
N ILE A 88 -11.12 7.45 2.16
CA ILE A 88 -10.07 6.49 2.53
C ILE A 88 -9.27 7.05 3.70
N GLY A 89 -8.99 6.23 4.71
CA GLY A 89 -8.07 6.54 5.81
C GLY A 89 -6.85 5.61 5.80
N ASP A 90 -5.75 6.08 6.40
CA ASP A 90 -4.61 5.22 6.74
C ASP A 90 -4.90 4.39 8.00
N PRO A 91 -4.10 3.34 8.31
CA PRO A 91 -4.36 2.47 9.45
C PRO A 91 -4.35 3.18 10.82
N ALA A 92 -3.57 4.26 10.95
CA ALA A 92 -3.48 5.01 12.22
C ALA A 92 -4.78 5.79 12.52
N LEU A 93 -5.61 6.03 11.50
CA LEU A 93 -6.88 6.74 11.61
C LEU A 93 -8.09 5.79 11.58
N ALA A 94 -7.87 4.48 11.56
CA ALA A 94 -8.94 3.48 11.43
C ALA A 94 -10.02 3.57 12.53
N PRO A 95 -9.72 3.82 13.82
CA PRO A 95 -10.74 3.98 14.84
C PRO A 95 -11.67 5.17 14.56
N GLN A 96 -11.11 6.34 14.28
CA GLN A 96 -11.88 7.56 14.00
C GLN A 96 -12.71 7.44 12.71
N LEU A 97 -12.15 6.76 11.70
CA LEU A 97 -12.88 6.43 10.47
C LEU A 97 -14.06 5.51 10.79
N ALA A 98 -13.89 4.50 11.63
CA ALA A 98 -14.97 3.57 12.00
C ALA A 98 -16.09 4.29 12.75
N ASP A 99 -15.77 5.19 13.68
CA ASP A 99 -16.76 6.00 14.40
C ASP A 99 -17.55 6.91 13.45
N ALA A 100 -16.87 7.57 12.51
CA ALA A 100 -17.52 8.40 11.49
C ALA A 100 -18.39 7.56 10.54
N ALA A 101 -17.95 6.36 10.18
CA ALA A 101 -18.68 5.45 9.31
C ALA A 101 -19.98 4.96 9.98
N ALA A 102 -19.95 4.65 11.27
CA ALA A 102 -21.15 4.28 12.04
C ALA A 102 -22.19 5.40 12.07
N GLN A 103 -21.76 6.65 12.12
CA GLN A 103 -22.63 7.83 12.12
C GLN A 103 -23.12 8.21 10.71
N ASN A 104 -22.50 7.68 9.65
CA ASN A 104 -22.83 8.01 8.25
C ASN A 104 -23.01 6.71 7.42
N PRO A 105 -24.05 5.91 7.67
CA PRO A 105 -24.21 4.57 7.10
C PRO A 105 -24.35 4.55 5.57
N GLN A 106 -24.77 5.66 4.95
CA GLN A 106 -24.91 5.80 3.49
C GLN A 106 -23.60 6.15 2.79
N ALA A 107 -22.60 6.65 3.52
CA ALA A 107 -21.30 6.96 2.96
C ALA A 107 -20.41 5.71 2.88
N ARG A 108 -19.45 5.72 1.97
CA ARG A 108 -18.53 4.62 1.74
C ARG A 108 -17.13 4.98 2.22
N PHE A 109 -16.57 4.08 3.01
CA PHE A 109 -15.24 4.26 3.59
C PHE A 109 -14.33 3.09 3.26
N ALA A 110 -13.02 3.34 3.28
CA ALA A 110 -12.01 2.30 3.21
C ALA A 110 -10.80 2.61 4.10
N VAL A 111 -10.18 1.57 4.65
CA VAL A 111 -8.84 1.67 5.25
C VAL A 111 -7.86 0.95 4.34
N ILE A 112 -6.78 1.63 3.97
CA ILE A 112 -5.71 1.08 3.12
C ILE A 112 -4.58 0.53 3.97
N ASP A 113 -4.05 -0.64 3.58
CA ASP A 113 -2.86 -1.28 4.19
C ASP A 113 -3.01 -1.66 5.67
N MET A 114 -4.21 -2.00 6.08
CA MET A 114 -4.49 -2.52 7.42
C MET A 114 -4.58 -4.05 7.36
N PRO A 115 -3.88 -4.79 8.25
CA PRO A 115 -4.04 -6.23 8.37
C PRO A 115 -5.50 -6.60 8.71
N LEU A 116 -6.08 -7.54 7.97
CA LEU A 116 -7.47 -7.92 8.15
C LEU A 116 -7.77 -8.46 9.55
N ALA A 117 -6.78 -9.10 10.19
CA ALA A 117 -6.90 -9.63 11.54
C ALA A 117 -7.09 -8.54 12.61
N LEU A 118 -6.64 -7.30 12.35
CA LEU A 118 -6.71 -6.18 13.30
C LEU A 118 -7.99 -5.35 13.15
N GLY A 119 -8.80 -5.59 12.13
CA GLY A 119 -9.91 -4.73 11.76
C GLY A 119 -11.31 -5.24 12.13
N SER A 120 -11.54 -5.81 13.32
CA SER A 120 -12.86 -6.33 13.72
C SER A 120 -13.24 -5.82 15.13
N PRO A 121 -14.52 -5.49 15.39
CA PRO A 121 -15.64 -5.35 14.45
C PRO A 121 -15.55 -4.07 13.63
N ARG A 122 -16.10 -4.08 12.42
CA ARG A 122 -16.09 -2.92 11.53
C ARG A 122 -17.50 -2.58 11.04
N PRO A 123 -17.83 -1.29 10.83
CA PRO A 123 -19.09 -0.90 10.24
C PRO A 123 -19.30 -1.52 8.85
N PRO A 124 -20.55 -1.83 8.45
CA PRO A 124 -20.84 -2.50 7.20
C PRO A 124 -20.47 -1.70 5.95
N ASN A 125 -20.28 -0.38 6.08
CA ASN A 125 -19.90 0.54 5.01
C ASN A 125 -18.39 0.82 4.96
N VAL A 126 -17.55 0.07 5.70
CA VAL A 126 -16.10 0.18 5.69
C VAL A 126 -15.47 -1.03 4.97
N ALA A 127 -14.69 -0.76 3.93
CA ALA A 127 -13.81 -1.74 3.29
C ALA A 127 -12.41 -1.70 3.89
N ILE A 128 -11.73 -2.85 4.00
CA ILE A 128 -10.30 -2.91 4.35
C ILE A 128 -9.53 -3.51 3.18
N ILE A 129 -8.47 -2.82 2.77
CA ILE A 129 -7.52 -3.33 1.77
C ILE A 129 -6.18 -3.57 2.45
N GLU A 130 -5.80 -4.83 2.54
CA GLU A 130 -4.49 -5.23 3.03
C GLU A 130 -3.53 -5.43 1.85
N VAL A 131 -2.45 -4.64 1.79
CA VAL A 131 -1.36 -4.83 0.81
C VAL A 131 -0.33 -5.77 1.44
N ARG A 132 -0.52 -7.07 1.24
CA ARG A 132 0.21 -8.11 1.98
C ARG A 132 1.57 -8.43 1.35
N PRO A 133 2.70 -8.15 2.02
CA PRO A 133 4.04 -8.32 1.46
C PRO A 133 4.53 -9.77 1.44
N ARG A 134 3.88 -10.67 2.15
CA ARG A 134 4.27 -12.03 2.47
C ARG A 134 4.95 -12.79 1.33
N ASP A 135 4.29 -12.89 0.18
CA ASP A 135 4.79 -13.68 -0.95
C ASP A 135 6.06 -13.07 -1.56
N ALA A 136 6.11 -11.74 -1.68
CA ALA A 136 7.28 -11.04 -2.20
C ALA A 136 8.44 -11.08 -1.22
N ALA A 137 8.17 -11.00 0.10
CA ALA A 137 9.18 -11.16 1.14
C ALA A 137 9.79 -12.57 1.14
N TYR A 138 8.97 -13.60 0.90
CA TYR A 138 9.47 -14.97 0.72
C TYR A 138 10.42 -15.08 -0.49
N LEU A 139 10.05 -14.50 -1.62
CA LEU A 139 10.89 -14.49 -2.82
C LEU A 139 12.19 -13.72 -2.59
N ALA A 140 12.14 -12.60 -1.87
CA ALA A 140 13.33 -11.83 -1.49
C ALA A 140 14.26 -12.65 -0.57
N GLY A 141 13.69 -13.35 0.40
CA GLY A 141 14.42 -14.25 1.28
C GLY A 141 15.06 -15.41 0.53
N TRP A 142 14.32 -16.02 -0.40
CA TRP A 142 14.87 -17.07 -1.24
C TRP A 142 16.05 -16.57 -2.08
N LEU A 143 15.91 -15.39 -2.69
CA LEU A 143 17.00 -14.76 -3.44
C LEU A 143 18.19 -14.44 -2.54
N ALA A 144 17.96 -13.91 -1.33
CA ALA A 144 19.00 -13.62 -0.34
C ALA A 144 19.79 -14.89 0.03
N GLY A 145 19.11 -15.97 0.34
CA GLY A 145 19.76 -17.25 0.66
C GLY A 145 20.58 -17.80 -0.52
N ARG A 146 20.04 -17.72 -1.76
CA ARG A 146 20.81 -18.17 -2.94
C ARG A 146 22.05 -17.31 -3.18
N MET A 147 21.98 -16.00 -3.00
CA MET A 147 23.12 -15.11 -3.18
C MET A 147 24.14 -15.28 -2.05
N GLU A 148 23.69 -15.54 -0.82
CA GLU A 148 24.58 -15.84 0.30
C GLU A 148 25.35 -17.15 0.08
N ARG A 149 24.69 -18.19 -0.44
CA ARG A 149 25.34 -19.47 -0.80
C ARG A 149 26.43 -19.33 -1.85
N LEU A 150 26.37 -18.29 -2.69
CA LEU A 150 27.40 -17.99 -3.69
C LEU A 150 28.57 -17.19 -3.12
N ARG A 151 28.39 -16.62 -1.95
CA ARG A 151 29.45 -15.91 -1.22
C ARG A 151 30.27 -16.92 -0.39
N ARG A 152 31.55 -16.69 -0.24
CA ARG A 152 32.36 -17.41 0.76
C ARG A 152 32.01 -16.89 2.16
N GLY A 153 31.46 -17.72 3.02
CA GLY A 153 31.06 -17.30 4.36
C GLY A 153 30.14 -18.29 5.05
N PRO A 154 29.59 -17.93 6.22
CA PRO A 154 28.83 -18.84 7.09
C PRO A 154 27.37 -19.08 6.67
N ASP A 155 26.98 -18.82 5.43
CA ASP A 155 25.59 -18.95 4.93
C ASP A 155 24.56 -18.30 5.89
N ALA A 156 24.78 -17.03 6.25
CA ALA A 156 23.92 -16.31 7.18
C ALA A 156 23.27 -15.07 6.53
N VAL A 157 21.98 -14.89 6.77
CA VAL A 157 21.24 -13.68 6.41
C VAL A 157 20.66 -13.01 7.64
N GLY A 158 20.59 -11.67 7.62
CA GLY A 158 20.04 -10.86 8.69
C GLY A 158 18.68 -10.25 8.33
N ALA A 159 17.85 -10.00 9.34
CA ALA A 159 16.63 -9.23 9.20
C ALA A 159 16.48 -8.27 10.38
N VAL A 160 16.37 -6.98 10.07
CA VAL A 160 16.18 -5.88 11.03
C VAL A 160 14.75 -5.39 10.93
N GLY A 161 13.96 -5.59 11.99
CA GLY A 161 12.61 -5.06 12.15
C GLY A 161 12.57 -3.81 13.02
N GLY A 162 11.51 -3.01 12.88
CA GLY A 162 11.23 -1.92 13.80
C GLY A 162 10.75 -2.44 15.15
N TYR A 163 9.54 -2.95 15.19
CA TYR A 163 8.93 -3.58 16.38
C TYR A 163 8.44 -5.00 16.06
N PRO A 164 8.35 -5.89 17.08
CA PRO A 164 7.77 -7.22 16.90
C PRO A 164 6.24 -7.14 16.83
N ILE A 165 5.72 -6.71 15.70
CA ILE A 165 4.29 -6.57 15.43
C ILE A 165 3.93 -7.23 14.10
N PRO A 166 2.68 -7.71 13.93
CA PRO A 166 2.28 -8.44 12.72
C PRO A 166 2.62 -7.77 11.40
N PRO A 167 2.46 -6.43 11.19
CA PRO A 167 2.84 -5.80 9.93
C PRO A 167 4.34 -5.90 9.59
N VAL A 168 5.22 -5.94 10.59
CA VAL A 168 6.67 -6.11 10.42
C VAL A 168 7.01 -7.58 10.19
N ASP A 169 6.35 -8.48 10.94
CA ASP A 169 6.57 -9.91 10.85
C ASP A 169 6.06 -10.50 9.52
N GLU A 170 5.11 -9.84 8.85
CA GLU A 170 4.71 -10.17 7.48
C GLU A 170 5.84 -9.97 6.43
N PHE A 171 6.94 -9.29 6.78
CA PHE A 171 8.18 -9.27 6.00
C PHE A 171 9.19 -10.29 6.53
N ILE A 172 9.41 -10.35 7.84
CA ILE A 172 10.52 -11.12 8.46
C ILE A 172 10.28 -12.62 8.38
N VAL A 173 9.09 -13.09 8.78
CA VAL A 173 8.76 -14.53 8.81
C VAL A 173 8.85 -15.17 7.42
N PRO A 174 8.22 -14.63 6.37
CA PRO A 174 8.34 -15.20 5.03
C PRO A 174 9.74 -15.04 4.43
N PHE A 175 10.45 -13.94 4.70
CA PHE A 175 11.84 -13.77 4.27
C PHE A 175 12.72 -14.89 4.85
N ARG A 176 12.61 -15.14 6.16
CA ARG A 176 13.29 -16.24 6.82
C ARG A 176 12.97 -17.59 6.15
N ALA A 177 11.70 -17.88 5.94
CA ALA A 177 11.27 -19.15 5.31
C ALA A 177 11.83 -19.30 3.89
N GLY A 178 11.87 -18.23 3.10
CA GLY A 178 12.47 -18.21 1.79
C GLY A 178 13.98 -18.50 1.82
N ALA A 179 14.71 -17.85 2.72
CA ALA A 179 16.15 -18.05 2.87
C ALA A 179 16.51 -19.48 3.27
N LEU A 180 15.81 -20.04 4.25
CA LEU A 180 15.99 -21.43 4.68
C LEU A 180 15.63 -22.44 3.58
N ARG A 181 14.63 -22.14 2.76
CA ARG A 181 14.27 -22.97 1.59
C ARG A 181 15.36 -22.96 0.52
N ALA A 182 16.00 -21.80 0.31
CA ALA A 182 17.02 -21.62 -0.73
C ALA A 182 18.35 -22.30 -0.38
N THR A 183 18.68 -22.42 0.91
CA THR A 183 19.96 -22.95 1.39
C THR A 183 19.75 -23.72 2.68
N HIS A 184 19.90 -25.04 2.59
CA HIS A 184 19.85 -25.91 3.78
C HIS A 184 21.00 -25.55 4.73
N GLY A 185 20.66 -25.40 6.02
CA GLY A 185 21.65 -25.05 7.03
C GLY A 185 21.96 -23.53 7.11
N ALA A 186 21.34 -22.70 6.27
CA ALA A 186 21.47 -21.25 6.42
C ALA A 186 20.99 -20.79 7.80
N ARG A 187 21.71 -19.81 8.37
CA ARG A 187 21.27 -19.14 9.59
C ARG A 187 20.50 -17.88 9.22
N VAL A 188 19.39 -17.65 9.92
CA VAL A 188 18.66 -16.39 9.78
C VAL A 188 18.66 -15.67 11.13
N ILE A 189 19.33 -14.52 11.16
CA ILE A 189 19.53 -13.71 12.35
C ILE A 189 18.47 -12.61 12.33
N THR A 190 17.50 -12.67 13.22
CA THR A 190 16.43 -11.68 13.30
C THR A 190 16.57 -10.82 14.54
N GLY A 191 16.15 -9.55 14.44
CA GLY A 191 16.11 -8.66 15.59
C GLY A 191 15.25 -7.43 15.31
N TYR A 192 14.85 -6.75 16.40
CA TYR A 192 14.00 -5.55 16.34
C TYR A 192 14.72 -4.41 17.01
N SER A 193 14.82 -3.28 16.28
CA SER A 193 15.48 -2.05 16.74
C SER A 193 14.67 -1.29 17.79
N ARG A 194 13.37 -1.62 17.93
CA ARG A 194 12.38 -0.90 18.74
C ARG A 194 12.24 0.57 18.35
N SER A 195 12.44 0.86 17.06
CA SER A 195 12.24 2.19 16.49
C SER A 195 11.78 2.07 15.04
N PHE A 196 10.90 2.99 14.62
CA PHE A 196 10.59 3.22 13.20
C PHE A 196 11.21 4.51 12.66
N THR A 197 11.92 5.28 13.50
CA THR A 197 12.36 6.63 13.14
C THR A 197 13.85 6.86 13.35
N ASP A 198 14.53 6.11 14.23
CA ASP A 198 15.96 6.30 14.54
C ASP A 198 16.87 5.37 13.72
N PRO A 199 17.56 5.88 12.68
CA PRO A 199 18.49 5.10 11.88
C PRO A 199 19.66 4.51 12.70
N THR A 200 20.02 5.14 13.81
CA THR A 200 21.14 4.67 14.67
C THR A 200 20.79 3.35 15.35
N ALA A 201 19.54 3.20 15.82
CA ALA A 201 19.09 1.96 16.43
C ALA A 201 19.16 0.79 15.44
N CYS A 202 18.73 0.98 14.19
CA CYS A 202 18.82 -0.03 13.13
C CYS A 202 20.29 -0.32 12.74
N LYS A 203 21.13 0.72 12.69
CA LYS A 203 22.56 0.57 12.38
C LYS A 203 23.25 -0.35 13.39
N VAL A 204 23.10 -0.09 14.70
CA VAL A 204 23.70 -0.90 15.76
C VAL A 204 23.26 -2.38 15.66
N LEU A 205 21.98 -2.62 15.39
CA LEU A 205 21.48 -3.99 15.24
C LEU A 205 22.03 -4.67 13.98
N ALA A 206 22.10 -3.95 12.86
CA ALA A 206 22.64 -4.44 11.60
C ALA A 206 24.14 -4.78 11.73
N GLU A 207 24.94 -3.93 12.39
CA GLU A 207 26.35 -4.18 12.65
C GLU A 207 26.58 -5.46 13.46
N ARG A 208 25.73 -5.72 14.48
CA ARG A 208 25.76 -6.97 15.23
C ARG A 208 25.46 -8.19 14.36
N GLN A 209 24.49 -8.08 13.45
CA GLN A 209 24.15 -9.18 12.53
C GLN A 209 25.28 -9.44 11.53
N VAL A 210 25.95 -8.39 11.03
CA VAL A 210 27.15 -8.53 10.17
C VAL A 210 28.28 -9.20 10.93
N ALA A 211 28.56 -8.79 12.18
CA ALA A 211 29.58 -9.43 13.04
C ALA A 211 29.27 -10.92 13.29
N GLN A 212 28.02 -11.34 13.27
CA GLN A 212 27.58 -12.72 13.33
C GLN A 212 27.64 -13.45 11.98
N GLY A 213 28.11 -12.77 10.93
CA GLY A 213 28.37 -13.33 9.60
C GLY A 213 27.27 -13.14 8.57
N ALA A 214 26.26 -12.32 8.84
CA ALA A 214 25.22 -12.02 7.83
C ALA A 214 25.83 -11.35 6.59
N GLY A 215 25.60 -11.93 5.41
CA GLY A 215 26.03 -11.37 4.13
C GLY A 215 24.91 -10.78 3.31
N VAL A 216 23.68 -10.84 3.79
CA VAL A 216 22.51 -10.13 3.26
C VAL A 216 21.71 -9.59 4.46
N LEU A 217 21.25 -8.33 4.39
CA LEU A 217 20.39 -7.73 5.41
C LEU A 217 19.04 -7.33 4.80
N LEU A 218 17.94 -7.76 5.42
CA LEU A 218 16.60 -7.21 5.17
C LEU A 218 16.37 -6.00 6.09
N ASP A 219 15.86 -4.92 5.52
CA ASP A 219 15.36 -3.75 6.23
C ASP A 219 13.82 -3.80 6.29
N ALA A 220 13.24 -4.00 7.47
CA ALA A 220 11.80 -3.97 7.73
C ALA A 220 11.46 -3.01 8.89
N ALA A 221 12.04 -1.80 8.87
CA ALA A 221 12.02 -0.88 10.00
C ALA A 221 11.61 0.57 9.66
N GLY A 222 10.95 0.80 8.51
CA GLY A 222 10.45 2.11 8.12
C GLY A 222 11.56 3.16 8.02
N GLY A 223 11.41 4.32 8.68
CA GLY A 223 12.41 5.41 8.70
C GLY A 223 13.71 5.07 9.46
N CYS A 224 13.74 4.02 10.27
CA CYS A 224 14.95 3.48 10.89
C CYS A 224 15.83 2.72 9.87
N GLY A 225 15.21 2.13 8.85
CA GLY A 225 15.83 1.24 7.88
C GLY A 225 17.05 1.76 7.11
N PRO A 226 17.17 3.06 6.78
CA PRO A 226 18.38 3.60 6.18
C PRO A 226 19.66 3.25 6.93
N GLY A 227 19.61 3.09 8.27
CA GLY A 227 20.73 2.62 9.06
C GLY A 227 21.18 1.20 8.69
N THR A 228 20.24 0.28 8.47
CA THR A 228 20.51 -1.10 8.01
C THR A 228 21.12 -1.11 6.61
N LEU A 229 20.57 -0.32 5.69
CA LEU A 229 21.04 -0.26 4.30
C LEU A 229 22.45 0.35 4.21
N ASP A 230 22.76 1.34 5.05
CA ASP A 230 24.09 1.95 5.11
C ASP A 230 25.15 0.96 5.65
N VAL A 231 24.81 0.17 6.67
CA VAL A 231 25.68 -0.90 7.18
C VAL A 231 26.00 -1.92 6.09
N ALA A 232 24.99 -2.39 5.36
CA ALA A 232 25.20 -3.33 4.26
C ALA A 232 26.13 -2.75 3.19
N ARG A 233 25.96 -1.48 2.84
CA ARG A 233 26.83 -0.75 1.89
C ARG A 233 28.29 -0.69 2.39
N ARG A 234 28.51 -0.31 3.64
CA ARG A 234 29.86 -0.20 4.22
C ARG A 234 30.55 -1.55 4.38
N ALA A 235 29.80 -2.58 4.73
CA ALA A 235 30.31 -3.94 4.87
C ALA A 235 30.52 -4.65 3.53
N GLY A 236 30.14 -4.05 2.40
CA GLY A 236 30.25 -4.66 1.08
C GLY A 236 29.36 -5.89 0.88
N ILE A 237 28.25 -5.98 1.62
CA ILE A 237 27.27 -7.08 1.57
C ILE A 237 25.96 -6.62 0.92
N TRP A 238 25.05 -7.56 0.70
CA TRP A 238 23.76 -7.27 0.09
C TRP A 238 22.76 -6.69 1.07
N ALA A 239 21.87 -5.85 0.55
CA ALA A 239 20.70 -5.37 1.27
C ALA A 239 19.42 -5.64 0.48
N VAL A 240 18.34 -5.90 1.20
CA VAL A 240 16.96 -5.98 0.70
C VAL A 240 16.14 -4.89 1.36
N GLY A 241 15.61 -3.97 0.55
CA GLY A 241 14.73 -2.91 1.05
C GLY A 241 13.27 -3.34 1.11
N VAL A 242 12.41 -2.48 1.68
CA VAL A 242 10.95 -2.69 1.72
C VAL A 242 10.18 -1.47 1.23
N ASP A 243 8.88 -1.67 1.00
CA ASP A 243 7.83 -0.72 0.61
C ASP A 243 8.00 -0.11 -0.77
N ARG A 244 9.20 0.33 -1.13
CA ARG A 244 9.56 0.89 -2.45
C ARG A 244 10.85 0.30 -2.99
N ASP A 245 11.08 0.49 -4.28
CA ASP A 245 12.35 0.06 -4.90
C ASP A 245 13.50 0.95 -4.40
N ARG A 246 14.46 0.32 -3.73
CA ARG A 246 15.67 0.95 -3.18
C ARG A 246 16.89 0.81 -4.08
N SER A 247 16.74 0.26 -5.29
CA SER A 247 17.86 0.00 -6.22
C SER A 247 18.69 1.25 -6.54
N GLY A 248 18.09 2.44 -6.46
CA GLY A 248 18.79 3.72 -6.65
C GLY A 248 19.80 4.07 -5.54
N LEU A 249 19.81 3.36 -4.41
CA LEU A 249 20.79 3.59 -3.32
C LEU A 249 22.16 2.98 -3.61
N GLY A 250 22.27 2.17 -4.66
CA GLY A 250 23.57 1.67 -5.11
C GLY A 250 23.62 0.15 -5.35
N PRO A 251 24.78 -0.34 -5.78
CA PRO A 251 24.96 -1.73 -6.24
C PRO A 251 24.87 -2.79 -5.12
N HIS A 252 24.86 -2.38 -3.85
CA HIS A 252 24.66 -3.25 -2.71
C HIS A 252 23.19 -3.66 -2.51
N ILE A 253 22.25 -2.98 -3.15
CA ILE A 253 20.84 -3.36 -3.10
C ILE A 253 20.63 -4.59 -3.99
N LEU A 254 20.29 -5.72 -3.37
CA LEU A 254 19.97 -6.95 -4.06
C LEU A 254 18.62 -6.86 -4.77
N THR A 255 17.62 -6.40 -4.05
CA THR A 255 16.26 -6.12 -4.49
C THR A 255 15.49 -5.39 -3.38
N SER A 256 14.18 -5.21 -3.59
CA SER A 256 13.27 -4.69 -2.55
C SER A 256 11.94 -5.44 -2.59
N VAL A 257 11.28 -5.57 -1.44
CA VAL A 257 9.88 -6.01 -1.33
C VAL A 257 9.00 -4.79 -1.52
N VAL A 258 8.45 -4.61 -2.70
CA VAL A 258 7.71 -3.40 -3.08
C VAL A 258 6.22 -3.59 -2.86
N LYS A 259 5.59 -2.66 -2.11
CA LYS A 259 4.14 -2.54 -2.02
C LYS A 259 3.62 -1.63 -3.14
N ARG A 260 2.73 -2.15 -3.96
CA ARG A 260 2.16 -1.45 -5.10
C ARG A 260 0.86 -0.72 -4.69
N TYR A 261 1.01 0.25 -3.80
CA TYR A 261 -0.11 1.09 -3.37
C TYR A 261 -0.87 1.74 -4.54
N ASP A 262 -0.17 2.08 -5.63
CA ASP A 262 -0.79 2.60 -6.83
C ASP A 262 -1.81 1.63 -7.45
N ARG A 263 -1.57 0.33 -7.38
CA ARG A 263 -2.52 -0.70 -7.84
C ARG A 263 -3.66 -0.91 -6.85
N ALA A 264 -3.36 -0.88 -5.55
CA ALA A 264 -4.38 -1.01 -4.50
C ALA A 264 -5.37 0.16 -4.54
N PHE A 265 -4.88 1.40 -4.64
CA PHE A 265 -5.74 2.57 -4.80
C PHE A 265 -6.53 2.56 -6.12
N ALA A 266 -5.89 2.20 -7.23
CA ALA A 266 -6.60 2.08 -8.51
C ALA A 266 -7.71 1.03 -8.49
N LEU A 267 -7.53 -0.05 -7.71
CA LEU A 267 -8.57 -1.04 -7.49
C LEU A 267 -9.73 -0.45 -6.70
N LEU A 268 -9.47 0.22 -5.57
CA LEU A 268 -10.50 0.91 -4.78
C LEU A 268 -11.28 1.94 -5.60
N MET A 269 -10.58 2.79 -6.36
CA MET A 269 -11.20 3.81 -7.20
C MET A 269 -12.12 3.19 -8.27
N ARG A 270 -11.69 2.09 -8.90
CA ARG A 270 -12.55 1.36 -9.87
C ARG A 270 -13.75 0.70 -9.19
N GLN A 271 -13.58 0.15 -7.99
CA GLN A 271 -14.67 -0.46 -7.24
C GLN A 271 -15.67 0.59 -6.76
N ALA A 272 -15.21 1.76 -6.33
CA ALA A 272 -16.08 2.88 -5.98
C ALA A 272 -16.92 3.34 -7.17
N ARG A 273 -16.28 3.47 -8.36
CA ARG A 273 -16.99 3.83 -9.60
C ARG A 273 -18.08 2.84 -9.98
N ASN A 274 -17.85 1.55 -9.76
CA ASN A 274 -18.73 0.46 -10.20
C ASN A 274 -19.70 -0.01 -9.09
N ASP A 275 -19.73 0.69 -7.96
CA ASP A 275 -20.50 0.32 -6.77
C ASP A 275 -20.24 -1.12 -6.26
N LYS A 276 -18.96 -1.55 -6.32
CA LYS A 276 -18.50 -2.91 -5.97
C LYS A 276 -17.51 -2.94 -4.82
N LEU A 277 -17.48 -1.89 -3.97
CA LEU A 277 -16.62 -1.90 -2.80
C LEU A 277 -16.97 -3.10 -1.90
N PRO A 278 -15.97 -3.83 -1.37
CA PRO A 278 -16.19 -4.94 -0.45
C PRO A 278 -16.51 -4.41 0.96
N ALA A 279 -17.54 -3.57 1.05
CA ALA A 279 -17.97 -2.94 2.30
C ALA A 279 -18.32 -4.02 3.35
N GLY A 280 -17.95 -3.78 4.59
CA GLY A 280 -18.06 -4.76 5.68
C GLY A 280 -17.10 -5.95 5.56
N ARG A 281 -16.30 -6.02 4.50
CA ARG A 281 -15.36 -7.12 4.21
C ARG A 281 -13.95 -6.57 4.04
N GLY A 282 -12.98 -7.48 4.09
CA GLY A 282 -11.60 -7.15 3.77
C GLY A 282 -11.15 -7.82 2.47
N MET A 283 -10.20 -7.21 1.81
CA MET A 283 -9.56 -7.75 0.61
C MET A 283 -8.05 -7.73 0.75
N VAL A 284 -7.41 -8.86 0.42
CA VAL A 284 -5.95 -8.95 0.34
C VAL A 284 -5.52 -8.69 -1.09
N VAL A 285 -4.57 -7.77 -1.24
CA VAL A 285 -3.91 -7.47 -2.51
C VAL A 285 -2.44 -7.89 -2.39
N GLY A 286 -2.18 -9.14 -2.73
CA GLY A 286 -0.85 -9.77 -2.64
C GLY A 286 -0.15 -9.88 -4.00
N LEU A 287 0.81 -10.81 -4.10
CA LEU A 287 1.60 -11.04 -5.30
C LEU A 287 0.74 -11.45 -6.51
N ARG A 288 -0.26 -12.31 -6.30
CA ARG A 288 -1.18 -12.77 -7.36
C ARG A 288 -1.97 -11.62 -7.98
N GLN A 289 -2.41 -10.67 -7.17
CA GLN A 289 -3.15 -9.48 -7.61
C GLN A 289 -2.23 -8.35 -8.09
N GLY A 290 -0.92 -8.57 -8.02
CA GLY A 290 0.09 -7.57 -8.37
C GLY A 290 0.18 -6.41 -7.36
N GLY A 291 -0.33 -6.59 -6.14
CA GLY A 291 -0.23 -5.59 -5.06
C GLY A 291 1.13 -5.54 -4.42
N VAL A 292 1.93 -6.59 -4.61
CA VAL A 292 3.32 -6.62 -4.17
C VAL A 292 4.19 -7.27 -5.26
N GLU A 293 5.46 -6.93 -5.27
CA GLU A 293 6.43 -7.50 -6.21
C GLU A 293 7.86 -7.34 -5.67
N LEU A 294 8.81 -8.02 -6.28
CA LEU A 294 10.22 -7.64 -6.12
C LEU A 294 10.50 -6.39 -6.97
N GLY A 295 11.18 -5.42 -6.38
CA GLY A 295 11.77 -4.29 -7.10
C GLY A 295 12.85 -4.73 -8.07
N ARG A 296 13.58 -3.77 -8.63
CA ARG A 296 14.70 -4.09 -9.51
C ARG A 296 15.65 -5.06 -8.80
N ILE A 297 15.90 -6.19 -9.44
CA ILE A 297 16.91 -7.14 -8.97
C ILE A 297 18.27 -6.67 -9.50
N SER A 298 19.29 -6.73 -8.64
CA SER A 298 20.65 -6.36 -9.03
C SER A 298 21.13 -7.10 -10.28
N PRO A 299 21.73 -6.42 -11.26
CA PRO A 299 22.29 -7.06 -12.45
C PRO A 299 23.47 -8.01 -12.12
N ARG A 300 23.99 -7.96 -10.90
CA ARG A 300 25.04 -8.88 -10.43
C ARG A 300 24.50 -10.26 -10.04
N VAL A 301 23.18 -10.46 -10.04
CA VAL A 301 22.55 -11.77 -9.80
C VAL A 301 22.73 -12.66 -11.04
N PRO A 302 23.33 -13.86 -10.90
CA PRO A 302 23.53 -14.75 -12.03
C PRO A 302 22.22 -15.17 -12.71
N GLY A 303 22.22 -15.26 -14.04
CA GLY A 303 21.04 -15.64 -14.82
C GLY A 303 20.41 -16.98 -14.42
N ARG A 304 21.22 -17.94 -13.94
CA ARG A 304 20.71 -19.19 -13.36
C ARG A 304 19.82 -18.93 -12.14
N VAL A 305 20.26 -18.09 -11.23
CA VAL A 305 19.50 -17.75 -10.01
C VAL A 305 18.19 -17.04 -10.37
N LEU A 306 18.21 -16.16 -11.39
CA LEU A 306 16.98 -15.50 -11.88
C LEU A 306 15.98 -16.53 -12.46
N ARG A 307 16.43 -17.53 -13.21
CA ARG A 307 15.54 -18.60 -13.70
C ARG A 307 14.94 -19.45 -12.57
N GLU A 308 15.76 -19.81 -11.59
CA GLU A 308 15.32 -20.53 -10.38
C GLU A 308 14.28 -19.69 -9.61
N LEU A 309 14.55 -18.39 -9.37
CA LEU A 309 13.62 -17.47 -8.72
C LEU A 309 12.28 -17.37 -9.45
N ALA A 310 12.32 -17.30 -10.80
CA ALA A 310 11.10 -17.28 -11.61
C ALA A 310 10.27 -18.56 -11.45
N ALA A 311 10.90 -19.73 -11.29
CA ALA A 311 10.20 -20.97 -10.99
C ALA A 311 9.55 -20.94 -9.61
N VAL A 312 10.30 -20.53 -8.58
CA VAL A 312 9.77 -20.37 -7.22
C VAL A 312 8.59 -19.39 -7.20
N ARG A 313 8.69 -18.27 -7.92
CA ARG A 313 7.59 -17.31 -8.05
C ARG A 313 6.33 -17.95 -8.66
N ARG A 314 6.47 -18.76 -9.70
CA ARG A 314 5.34 -19.50 -10.28
C ARG A 314 4.70 -20.45 -9.26
N ASP A 315 5.51 -21.13 -8.44
CA ASP A 315 5.03 -22.07 -7.42
C ASP A 315 4.29 -21.35 -6.29
N VAL A 316 4.78 -20.19 -5.86
CA VAL A 316 4.11 -19.33 -4.88
C VAL A 316 2.77 -18.82 -5.43
N VAL A 317 2.76 -18.27 -6.65
CA VAL A 317 1.54 -17.75 -7.29
C VAL A 317 0.50 -18.87 -7.50
N ALA A 318 0.95 -20.08 -7.84
CA ALA A 318 0.08 -21.24 -8.02
C ALA A 318 -0.36 -21.87 -6.68
N GLY A 319 0.17 -21.43 -5.54
CA GLY A 319 -0.14 -21.98 -4.21
C GLY A 319 0.52 -23.34 -3.92
N ARG A 320 1.45 -23.80 -4.77
CA ARG A 320 2.24 -25.01 -4.52
C ARG A 320 3.23 -24.82 -3.36
N ILE A 321 3.75 -23.60 -3.21
CA ILE A 321 4.48 -23.19 -2.00
C ILE A 321 3.53 -22.38 -1.14
N LYS A 322 3.25 -22.89 0.07
CA LYS A 322 2.50 -22.16 1.10
C LYS A 322 3.47 -21.29 1.87
N VAL A 323 3.38 -20.00 1.69
CA VAL A 323 4.24 -19.04 2.37
C VAL A 323 3.72 -18.81 3.80
N PRO A 324 4.53 -19.02 4.85
CA PRO A 324 4.12 -18.74 6.21
C PRO A 324 3.92 -17.23 6.41
N GLY A 325 2.96 -16.86 7.24
CA GLY A 325 2.71 -15.47 7.65
C GLY A 325 3.17 -15.19 9.06
N ALA A 326 3.01 -13.94 9.49
CA ALA A 326 3.11 -13.58 10.88
C ALA A 326 2.14 -14.43 11.72
N PRO A 327 2.52 -14.87 12.94
CA PRO A 327 1.56 -15.45 13.86
C PRO A 327 0.45 -14.42 14.15
N PRO A 328 -0.78 -14.89 14.42
CA PRO A 328 -1.80 -13.98 14.95
C PRO A 328 -1.26 -13.36 16.25
N GLY A 329 -1.38 -12.04 16.38
CA GLY A 329 -0.96 -11.29 17.54
C GLY A 329 -1.82 -11.56 18.76
#